data_b09415b5fec799dd5b208b8b5cf7006c
#
_entry.id   b09415b5fec799dd5b208b8b5cf7006c
#
_cell.length_a   1.000
_cell.length_b   1.000
_cell.length_c   1.000
_cell.angle_alpha   90.00
_cell.angle_beta   90.00
_cell.angle_gamma   90.00
#
_symmetry.space_group_name_H-M   'P 1'
#
loop_
_entity.id
_entity.type
_entity.pdbx_description
1 polymer ?
#
loop_
_entity_poly.entity_id
_entity_poly.type
_entity_poly.pdbx_seq_one_letter_code
_entity_poly.pdbx_strand_id
1 'polypeptide(L)'
;MKKLLLLFSLLLSFNSYGGSFIDFSLSDFCYQQPNVQDRGGVFYYPNEEIGITDSSLCVYKDLYGQYMSKVELVNGKFEGKFIRWWENGQKHQDKNYNDGKLVGKWIEWWDDGRVMFERNYVNGKKVSETTFSYYDDGQIETKYSYKDTHLDGEQTVWYENGQMKLQFNASGMGKAISWYENGQ
;
A
#
# COMPACT_ATOMS: atom_id res chain seq x y z
N MET A 1 -18.97 -16.44 -25.07
CA MET A 1 -20.12 -15.87 -24.35
C MET A 1 -20.76 -16.91 -23.44
N LYS A 2 -20.11 -17.40 -22.38
CA LYS A 2 -20.67 -18.30 -21.33
C LYS A 2 -19.75 -18.42 -20.13
N LYS A 3 -19.31 -17.28 -19.55
CA LYS A 3 -18.58 -17.25 -18.25
C LYS A 3 -19.03 -16.12 -17.32
N LEU A 4 -20.24 -15.61 -17.49
CA LEU A 4 -20.75 -14.46 -16.72
C LEU A 4 -21.93 -14.81 -15.79
N LEU A 5 -22.13 -16.07 -15.42
CA LEU A 5 -23.36 -16.47 -14.72
C LEU A 5 -23.12 -17.40 -13.51
N LEU A 6 -21.99 -17.27 -12.81
CA LEU A 6 -21.73 -18.02 -11.56
C LEU A 6 -21.37 -17.12 -10.36
N LEU A 7 -21.86 -15.88 -10.34
CA LEU A 7 -21.61 -14.89 -9.28
C LEU A 7 -22.75 -14.74 -8.27
N PHE A 8 -23.74 -15.63 -8.26
CA PHE A 8 -24.88 -15.52 -7.33
C PHE A 8 -25.20 -16.88 -6.71
N SER A 9 -24.42 -17.29 -5.72
CA SER A 9 -24.90 -18.12 -4.61
C SER A 9 -23.69 -18.70 -3.89
N LEU A 10 -23.31 -18.15 -2.77
CA LEU A 10 -22.75 -18.85 -1.61
C LEU A 10 -22.43 -17.83 -0.50
N LEU A 11 -23.50 -17.28 0.07
CA LEU A 11 -23.51 -16.87 1.45
C LEU A 11 -23.86 -18.11 2.29
N LEU A 12 -23.10 -18.32 3.39
CA LEU A 12 -23.34 -19.25 4.49
C LEU A 12 -22.66 -20.62 4.39
N SER A 13 -21.48 -20.72 5.03
CA SER A 13 -21.26 -21.66 6.14
C SER A 13 -19.80 -21.53 6.60
N PHE A 14 -19.58 -20.77 7.66
CA PHE A 14 -18.35 -20.84 8.43
C PHE A 14 -18.41 -22.08 9.32
N ASN A 15 -17.55 -23.05 9.08
CA ASN A 15 -17.22 -24.09 10.06
C ASN A 15 -15.72 -24.01 10.37
N SER A 16 -15.50 -23.85 11.67
CA SER A 16 -14.24 -23.74 12.36
C SER A 16 -13.28 -24.90 12.12
N TYR A 17 -12.15 -24.66 11.49
CA TYR A 17 -10.93 -25.42 11.70
C TYR A 17 -9.83 -24.43 12.09
N GLY A 18 -9.24 -24.67 13.28
CA GLY A 18 -8.24 -23.83 13.89
C GLY A 18 -6.93 -23.80 13.11
N GLY A 19 -6.79 -22.84 12.24
CA GLY A 19 -5.52 -22.37 11.69
C GLY A 19 -5.41 -20.91 12.07
N SER A 20 -4.27 -20.51 12.56
CA SER A 20 -3.93 -19.12 12.84
C SER A 20 -4.10 -18.29 11.55
N PHE A 21 -5.24 -17.63 11.41
CA PHE A 21 -5.43 -16.64 10.37
C PHE A 21 -4.53 -15.46 10.73
N ILE A 22 -3.50 -15.23 9.92
CA ILE A 22 -2.92 -13.90 9.82
C ILE A 22 -4.09 -13.03 9.34
N ASP A 23 -4.38 -11.98 10.10
CA ASP A 23 -5.44 -11.02 9.82
C ASP A 23 -5.05 -10.17 8.58
N PHE A 24 -4.91 -10.85 7.45
CA PHE A 24 -5.15 -10.23 6.16
C PHE A 24 -6.65 -10.04 6.12
N SER A 25 -7.12 -8.84 6.42
CA SER A 25 -8.51 -8.55 6.22
C SER A 25 -8.86 -9.05 4.81
N LEU A 26 -9.97 -9.79 4.68
CA LEU A 26 -10.51 -10.23 3.38
C LEU A 26 -10.65 -9.09 2.37
N SER A 27 -10.52 -7.84 2.84
CA SER A 27 -10.41 -6.61 2.05
C SER A 27 -9.08 -6.45 1.31
N ASP A 28 -8.00 -7.11 1.71
CA ASP A 28 -6.69 -6.99 1.07
C ASP A 28 -6.46 -8.04 -0.01
N PHE A 29 -7.21 -9.14 0.05
CA PHE A 29 -7.10 -10.24 -0.87
C PHE A 29 -8.49 -10.76 -1.26
N CYS A 30 -9.01 -10.31 -2.39
CA CYS A 30 -10.31 -10.77 -2.89
C CYS A 30 -10.23 -12.12 -3.60
N TYR A 31 -9.51 -13.04 -3.10
CA TYR A 31 -9.64 -14.40 -3.58
C TYR A 31 -10.90 -15.00 -2.94
N GLN A 32 -12.06 -14.80 -3.58
CA GLN A 32 -13.32 -15.41 -3.17
C GLN A 32 -13.38 -16.93 -3.49
N GLN A 33 -12.28 -17.63 -3.31
CA GLN A 33 -12.34 -19.08 -3.20
C GLN A 33 -12.47 -19.39 -1.71
N PRO A 34 -13.54 -20.03 -1.25
CA PRO A 34 -13.88 -20.17 0.16
C PRO A 34 -12.91 -21.01 0.99
N ASN A 35 -11.75 -21.39 0.48
CA ASN A 35 -10.87 -22.33 1.12
C ASN A 35 -9.37 -22.11 0.81
N VAL A 36 -8.94 -20.92 0.44
CA VAL A 36 -7.50 -20.66 0.29
C VAL A 36 -6.82 -20.77 1.67
N GLN A 37 -5.79 -21.57 1.78
CA GLN A 37 -5.02 -21.80 3.01
C GLN A 37 -3.72 -21.00 2.95
N ASP A 38 -3.47 -20.19 3.97
CA ASP A 38 -2.14 -19.60 4.21
C ASP A 38 -1.30 -20.59 5.02
N ARG A 39 -0.15 -20.99 4.49
CA ARG A 39 0.83 -21.83 5.16
C ARG A 39 2.16 -21.07 5.24
N GLY A 40 2.28 -20.17 6.22
CA GLY A 40 3.49 -19.39 6.44
C GLY A 40 3.78 -18.33 5.36
N GLY A 41 2.75 -17.65 4.87
CA GLY A 41 2.85 -16.60 3.83
C GLY A 41 2.84 -17.13 2.40
N VAL A 42 2.50 -18.42 2.22
CA VAL A 42 2.28 -19.06 0.92
C VAL A 42 0.83 -19.51 0.83
N PHE A 43 0.13 -19.09 -0.22
CA PHE A 43 -1.28 -19.38 -0.43
C PHE A 43 -1.49 -20.64 -1.28
N TYR A 44 -2.39 -21.52 -0.84
CA TYR A 44 -2.70 -22.80 -1.48
C TYR A 44 -4.21 -22.98 -1.64
N TYR A 45 -4.62 -23.68 -2.68
CA TYR A 45 -5.95 -24.29 -2.72
C TYR A 45 -6.05 -25.47 -1.73
N PRO A 46 -7.26 -25.85 -1.26
CA PRO A 46 -7.44 -26.96 -0.37
C PRO A 46 -6.86 -28.24 -0.97
N ASN A 47 -6.09 -28.97 -0.14
CA ASN A 47 -5.45 -30.24 -0.49
C ASN A 47 -4.40 -30.16 -1.62
N GLU A 48 -4.00 -28.95 -2.04
CA GLU A 48 -2.89 -28.75 -2.97
C GLU A 48 -1.57 -28.59 -2.22
N GLU A 49 -0.49 -29.09 -2.81
CA GLU A 49 0.88 -28.93 -2.32
C GLU A 49 1.64 -27.84 -3.09
N ILE A 50 1.08 -27.42 -4.24
CA ILE A 50 1.65 -26.38 -5.10
C ILE A 50 0.97 -25.06 -4.78
N GLY A 51 1.76 -24.04 -4.47
CA GLY A 51 1.27 -22.68 -4.23
C GLY A 51 0.53 -22.10 -5.44
N ILE A 52 -0.48 -21.29 -5.17
CA ILE A 52 -1.32 -20.68 -6.21
C ILE A 52 -0.46 -19.78 -7.13
N THR A 53 -0.64 -19.95 -8.44
CA THR A 53 -0.09 -19.04 -9.45
C THR A 53 -1.25 -18.45 -10.25
N ASP A 54 -1.59 -17.19 -9.96
CA ASP A 54 -2.71 -16.50 -10.60
C ASP A 54 -2.63 -14.98 -10.37
N SER A 55 -3.45 -14.22 -11.09
CA SER A 55 -3.66 -12.80 -10.85
C SER A 55 -5.05 -12.55 -10.28
N SER A 56 -5.13 -11.76 -9.23
CA SER A 56 -6.38 -11.39 -8.60
C SER A 56 -6.71 -9.91 -8.88
N LEU A 57 -7.92 -9.68 -9.35
CA LEU A 57 -8.48 -8.34 -9.55
C LEU A 57 -9.81 -8.25 -8.81
N CYS A 58 -9.87 -7.38 -7.83
CA CYS A 58 -11.04 -7.22 -6.98
C CYS A 58 -11.79 -5.93 -7.29
N VAL A 59 -13.11 -5.99 -7.13
CA VAL A 59 -13.99 -4.83 -7.28
C VAL A 59 -14.73 -4.55 -5.97
N TYR A 60 -15.08 -3.30 -5.72
CA TYR A 60 -15.99 -2.95 -4.63
C TYR A 60 -17.37 -3.51 -4.90
N LYS A 61 -17.99 -4.10 -3.88
CA LYS A 61 -19.25 -4.83 -4.01
C LYS A 61 -20.40 -3.96 -4.51
N ASP A 62 -20.42 -2.70 -4.10
CA ASP A 62 -21.53 -1.78 -4.34
C ASP A 62 -21.25 -0.73 -5.45
N LEU A 63 -20.05 -0.78 -6.04
CA LEU A 63 -19.62 0.15 -7.09
C LEU A 63 -19.36 -0.61 -8.39
N TYR A 64 -20.20 -0.40 -9.39
CA TYR A 64 -20.10 -1.06 -10.70
C TYR A 64 -18.74 -0.79 -11.36
N GLY A 65 -17.90 -1.83 -11.38
CA GLY A 65 -16.63 -1.82 -12.11
C GLY A 65 -15.48 -1.05 -11.43
N GLN A 66 -15.66 -0.51 -10.21
CA GLN A 66 -14.57 0.10 -9.47
C GLN A 66 -13.66 -0.97 -8.87
N TYR A 67 -12.39 -0.92 -9.21
CA TYR A 67 -11.39 -1.85 -8.68
C TYR A 67 -11.03 -1.51 -7.23
N MET A 68 -10.97 -2.52 -6.37
CA MET A 68 -10.49 -2.43 -5.01
C MET A 68 -9.00 -2.77 -4.94
N SER A 69 -8.56 -3.87 -5.54
CA SER A 69 -7.15 -4.25 -5.58
C SER A 69 -6.78 -5.10 -6.78
N LYS A 70 -5.50 -5.06 -7.13
CA LYS A 70 -4.85 -5.94 -8.09
C LYS A 70 -3.58 -6.51 -7.47
N VAL A 71 -3.40 -7.82 -7.58
CA VAL A 71 -2.22 -8.54 -7.09
C VAL A 71 -1.88 -9.70 -8.01
N GLU A 72 -0.62 -10.07 -8.07
CA GLU A 72 -0.15 -11.28 -8.75
C GLU A 72 0.43 -12.25 -7.74
N LEU A 73 0.18 -13.54 -7.94
CA LEU A 73 0.70 -14.64 -7.15
C LEU A 73 1.53 -15.57 -8.03
N VAL A 74 2.68 -15.97 -7.53
CA VAL A 74 3.51 -17.03 -8.13
C VAL A 74 3.86 -18.03 -7.05
N ASN A 75 3.50 -19.28 -7.25
CA ASN A 75 3.67 -20.34 -6.25
C ASN A 75 3.12 -19.95 -4.87
N GLY A 76 1.95 -19.28 -4.83
CA GLY A 76 1.26 -18.86 -3.62
C GLY A 76 1.83 -17.62 -2.93
N LYS A 77 2.87 -16.99 -3.48
CA LYS A 77 3.47 -15.78 -2.91
C LYS A 77 3.14 -14.57 -3.75
N PHE A 78 3.04 -13.41 -3.10
CA PHE A 78 2.92 -12.14 -3.82
C PHE A 78 4.14 -11.91 -4.71
N GLU A 79 3.90 -11.60 -5.98
CA GLU A 79 4.93 -11.30 -6.96
C GLU A 79 4.57 -10.05 -7.76
N GLY A 80 5.57 -9.21 -8.10
CA GLY A 80 5.36 -8.01 -8.89
C GLY A 80 4.54 -6.95 -8.17
N LYS A 81 3.68 -6.30 -8.92
CA LYS A 81 2.97 -5.09 -8.50
C LYS A 81 1.68 -5.40 -7.76
N PHE A 82 1.53 -4.81 -6.57
CA PHE A 82 0.27 -4.74 -5.82
C PHE A 82 -0.27 -3.31 -5.90
N ILE A 83 -1.52 -3.13 -6.34
CA ILE A 83 -2.21 -1.85 -6.34
C ILE A 83 -3.54 -2.02 -5.60
N ARG A 84 -3.85 -1.04 -4.75
CA ARG A 84 -5.15 -0.89 -4.12
C ARG A 84 -5.71 0.50 -4.43
N TRP A 85 -7.03 0.59 -4.55
CA TRP A 85 -7.76 1.83 -4.80
C TRP A 85 -8.77 2.09 -3.69
N TRP A 86 -9.06 3.34 -3.47
CA TRP A 86 -10.20 3.80 -2.69
C TRP A 86 -11.51 3.59 -3.47
N GLU A 87 -12.66 3.63 -2.79
CA GLU A 87 -13.98 3.52 -3.42
C GLU A 87 -14.24 4.62 -4.46
N ASN A 88 -13.64 5.81 -4.28
CA ASN A 88 -13.73 6.92 -5.23
C ASN A 88 -12.84 6.75 -6.48
N GLY A 89 -12.13 5.61 -6.62
CA GLY A 89 -11.27 5.29 -7.75
C GLY A 89 -9.85 5.82 -7.67
N GLN A 90 -9.52 6.61 -6.67
CA GLN A 90 -8.16 7.07 -6.46
C GLN A 90 -7.28 5.95 -5.90
N LYS A 91 -5.98 6.00 -6.21
CA LYS A 91 -5.04 5.04 -5.64
C LYS A 91 -4.98 5.19 -4.13
N HIS A 92 -4.98 4.04 -3.43
CA HIS A 92 -4.74 3.95 -1.99
C HIS A 92 -3.31 3.46 -1.73
N GLN A 93 -2.88 2.38 -2.37
CA GLN A 93 -1.55 1.79 -2.19
C GLN A 93 -0.96 1.35 -3.52
N ASP A 94 0.36 1.51 -3.67
CA ASP A 94 1.17 1.00 -4.78
C ASP A 94 2.48 0.46 -4.19
N LYS A 95 2.67 -0.84 -4.26
CA LYS A 95 3.83 -1.56 -3.70
C LYS A 95 4.28 -2.68 -4.62
N ASN A 96 5.50 -3.15 -4.42
CA ASN A 96 6.04 -4.26 -5.20
C ASN A 96 6.53 -5.37 -4.28
N TYR A 97 6.36 -6.60 -4.75
CA TYR A 97 6.78 -7.82 -4.07
C TYR A 97 7.72 -8.63 -4.94
N ASN A 98 8.62 -9.35 -4.29
CA ASN A 98 9.43 -10.40 -4.87
C ASN A 98 9.48 -11.55 -3.89
N ASP A 99 9.03 -12.73 -4.33
CA ASP A 99 8.94 -13.94 -3.49
C ASP A 99 8.26 -13.69 -2.13
N GLY A 100 7.11 -12.97 -2.13
CA GLY A 100 6.32 -12.62 -0.96
C GLY A 100 6.89 -11.48 -0.10
N LYS A 101 8.05 -10.92 -0.45
CA LYS A 101 8.70 -9.85 0.32
C LYS A 101 8.53 -8.50 -0.36
N LEU A 102 8.24 -7.47 0.42
CA LEU A 102 8.23 -6.09 -0.09
C LEU A 102 9.61 -5.69 -0.62
N VAL A 103 9.63 -5.10 -1.82
CA VAL A 103 10.84 -4.58 -2.47
C VAL A 103 10.55 -3.25 -3.14
N GLY A 104 11.57 -2.37 -3.16
CA GLY A 104 11.46 -1.05 -3.79
C GLY A 104 10.51 -0.12 -3.06
N LYS A 105 9.85 0.73 -3.82
CA LYS A 105 9.01 1.79 -3.30
C LYS A 105 7.61 1.28 -2.98
N TRP A 106 7.07 1.66 -1.81
CA TRP A 106 5.68 1.62 -1.42
C TRP A 106 5.20 3.04 -1.22
N ILE A 107 4.14 3.44 -1.93
CA ILE A 107 3.47 4.73 -1.76
C ILE A 107 2.05 4.46 -1.25
N GLU A 108 1.62 5.27 -0.30
CA GLU A 108 0.25 5.27 0.20
C GLU A 108 -0.33 6.69 0.12
N TRP A 109 -1.61 6.76 -0.27
CA TRP A 109 -2.35 8.00 -0.48
C TRP A 109 -3.61 8.05 0.39
N TRP A 110 -4.00 9.22 0.78
CA TRP A 110 -5.32 9.49 1.32
C TRP A 110 -6.39 9.34 0.22
N ASP A 111 -7.67 9.29 0.62
CA ASP A 111 -8.81 9.18 -0.28
C ASP A 111 -9.04 10.43 -1.15
N ASP A 112 -8.42 11.55 -0.82
CA ASP A 112 -8.37 12.78 -1.62
C ASP A 112 -7.20 12.82 -2.62
N GLY A 113 -6.37 11.76 -2.67
CA GLY A 113 -5.24 11.61 -3.59
C GLY A 113 -3.92 12.22 -3.09
N ARG A 114 -3.89 12.85 -1.93
CA ARG A 114 -2.64 13.35 -1.33
C ARG A 114 -1.78 12.20 -0.83
N VAL A 115 -0.45 12.28 -1.00
CA VAL A 115 0.48 11.25 -0.54
C VAL A 115 0.53 11.26 0.98
N MET A 116 0.27 10.11 1.61
CA MET A 116 0.42 9.94 3.04
C MET A 116 1.88 9.69 3.41
N PHE A 117 2.51 8.74 2.73
CA PHE A 117 3.92 8.44 2.87
C PHE A 117 4.50 7.73 1.64
N GLU A 118 5.82 7.76 1.54
CA GLU A 118 6.63 6.92 0.67
C GLU A 118 7.62 6.12 1.51
N ARG A 119 7.71 4.82 1.30
CA ARG A 119 8.66 3.92 1.98
C ARG A 119 9.47 3.15 0.97
N ASN A 120 10.73 2.86 1.29
CA ASN A 120 11.55 1.96 0.49
C ASN A 120 11.88 0.70 1.26
N TYR A 121 11.84 -0.43 0.56
CA TYR A 121 12.06 -1.76 1.11
C TYR A 121 13.14 -2.51 0.35
N VAL A 122 13.95 -3.26 1.10
CA VAL A 122 14.91 -4.22 0.57
C VAL A 122 14.67 -5.54 1.28
N ASN A 123 14.32 -6.58 0.53
CA ASN A 123 14.03 -7.93 1.07
C ASN A 123 13.05 -7.93 2.26
N GLY A 124 11.96 -7.17 2.18
CA GLY A 124 10.93 -7.06 3.22
C GLY A 124 11.28 -6.12 4.38
N LYS A 125 12.50 -5.59 4.46
CA LYS A 125 12.91 -4.63 5.49
C LYS A 125 12.75 -3.20 5.00
N LYS A 126 12.05 -2.34 5.75
CA LYS A 126 11.98 -0.90 5.48
C LYS A 126 13.37 -0.28 5.70
N VAL A 127 13.88 0.44 4.69
CA VAL A 127 15.19 1.10 4.72
C VAL A 127 15.07 2.63 4.78
N SER A 128 13.98 3.19 4.29
CA SER A 128 13.70 4.63 4.41
C SER A 128 12.20 4.90 4.36
N GLU A 129 11.82 6.09 4.85
CA GLU A 129 10.45 6.59 4.84
C GLU A 129 10.47 8.11 4.60
N THR A 130 9.52 8.60 3.82
CA THR A 130 9.22 10.02 3.70
C THR A 130 7.76 10.23 4.06
N THR A 131 7.48 11.13 4.98
CA THR A 131 6.12 11.50 5.41
C THR A 131 5.77 12.91 4.93
N PHE A 132 4.49 13.15 4.74
CA PHE A 132 3.95 14.42 4.28
C PHE A 132 2.84 14.88 5.21
N SER A 133 2.80 16.18 5.53
CA SER A 133 1.63 16.83 6.08
C SER A 133 1.14 17.93 5.15
N TYR A 134 -0.12 18.32 5.33
CA TYR A 134 -0.80 19.25 4.44
C TYR A 134 -1.60 20.25 5.27
N TYR A 135 -1.67 21.46 4.80
CA TYR A 135 -2.61 22.49 5.26
C TYR A 135 -4.05 22.10 4.91
N ASP A 136 -5.01 22.76 5.52
CA ASP A 136 -6.45 22.50 5.29
C ASP A 136 -6.88 22.76 3.84
N ASP A 137 -6.19 23.67 3.14
CA ASP A 137 -6.40 23.96 1.72
C ASP A 137 -5.81 22.91 0.76
N GLY A 138 -5.10 21.90 1.31
CA GLY A 138 -4.46 20.81 0.58
C GLY A 138 -3.04 21.10 0.09
N GLN A 139 -2.48 22.27 0.34
CA GLN A 139 -1.08 22.54 0.06
C GLN A 139 -0.17 21.78 1.03
N ILE A 140 1.00 21.39 0.53
CA ILE A 140 1.98 20.69 1.37
C ILE A 140 2.51 21.62 2.47
N GLU A 141 2.52 21.12 3.71
CA GLU A 141 3.09 21.80 4.87
C GLU A 141 4.48 21.27 5.19
N THR A 142 4.65 19.95 5.26
CA THR A 142 5.94 19.34 5.57
C THR A 142 6.26 18.15 4.69
N LYS A 143 7.55 17.95 4.46
CA LYS A 143 8.12 16.73 3.88
C LYS A 143 9.31 16.34 4.74
N TYR A 144 9.16 15.23 5.48
CA TYR A 144 10.22 14.70 6.35
C TYR A 144 10.68 13.33 5.89
N SER A 145 11.98 13.17 5.72
CA SER A 145 12.63 11.92 5.36
C SER A 145 13.33 11.28 6.54
N TYR A 146 13.25 9.96 6.63
CA TYR A 146 13.75 9.16 7.73
C TYR A 146 14.54 7.95 7.21
N LYS A 147 15.56 7.57 7.99
CA LYS A 147 16.24 6.29 7.87
C LYS A 147 16.37 5.69 9.27
N ASP A 148 15.97 4.40 9.40
CA ASP A 148 16.01 3.70 10.70
C ASP A 148 15.43 4.53 11.87
N THR A 149 14.26 5.19 11.68
CA THR A 149 13.54 6.04 12.65
C THR A 149 14.16 7.42 12.98
N HIS A 150 15.30 7.76 12.42
CA HIS A 150 15.92 9.08 12.58
C HIS A 150 15.71 9.91 11.31
N LEU A 151 15.58 11.22 11.50
CA LEU A 151 15.58 12.14 10.35
C LEU A 151 16.87 11.95 9.54
N ASP A 152 16.72 11.75 8.23
CA ASP A 152 17.84 11.56 7.31
C ASP A 152 17.54 12.20 5.97
N GLY A 153 18.53 12.84 5.35
CA GLY A 153 18.35 13.55 4.10
C GLY A 153 17.66 14.91 4.24
N GLU A 154 17.08 15.37 3.15
CA GLU A 154 16.46 16.69 3.07
C GLU A 154 15.10 16.73 3.78
N GLN A 155 14.92 17.74 4.62
CA GLN A 155 13.69 18.06 5.33
C GLN A 155 13.20 19.41 4.85
N THR A 156 11.92 19.54 4.53
CA THR A 156 11.36 20.79 4.00
C THR A 156 10.04 21.11 4.68
N VAL A 157 9.85 22.38 4.99
CA VAL A 157 8.61 22.96 5.53
C VAL A 157 8.22 24.13 4.66
N TRP A 158 6.94 24.27 4.39
CA TRP A 158 6.38 25.37 3.60
C TRP A 158 5.44 26.22 4.44
N TYR A 159 5.23 27.44 4.03
CA TYR A 159 4.15 28.31 4.47
C TYR A 159 2.84 27.91 3.76
N GLU A 160 1.71 28.33 4.32
CA GLU A 160 0.38 28.10 3.74
C GLU A 160 0.21 28.73 2.33
N ASN A 161 0.99 29.79 2.02
CA ASN A 161 1.04 30.38 0.68
C ASN A 161 1.91 29.59 -0.32
N GLY A 162 2.42 28.40 0.05
CA GLY A 162 3.23 27.51 -0.79
C GLY A 162 4.71 27.88 -0.89
N GLN A 163 5.16 28.98 -0.27
CA GLN A 163 6.58 29.33 -0.24
C GLN A 163 7.34 28.50 0.79
N MET A 164 8.61 28.19 0.50
CA MET A 164 9.47 27.48 1.47
C MET A 164 9.66 28.32 2.72
N LYS A 165 9.48 27.69 3.89
CA LYS A 165 9.72 28.25 5.21
C LYS A 165 11.04 27.82 5.78
N LEU A 166 11.37 26.53 5.66
CA LEU A 166 12.58 25.94 6.22
C LEU A 166 13.02 24.76 5.35
N GLN A 167 14.33 24.65 5.13
CA GLN A 167 14.95 23.48 4.53
C GLN A 167 16.25 23.18 5.25
N PHE A 168 16.48 21.91 5.60
CA PHE A 168 17.75 21.46 6.17
C PHE A 168 18.03 20.00 5.79
N ASN A 169 19.30 19.60 5.85
CA ASN A 169 19.68 18.21 5.64
C ASN A 169 20.05 17.59 7.01
N ALA A 170 19.31 16.54 7.40
CA ALA A 170 19.49 15.85 8.66
C ALA A 170 20.61 14.80 8.65
N SER A 171 21.12 14.40 7.47
CA SER A 171 22.17 13.37 7.33
C SER A 171 23.58 13.88 7.71
N GLY A 172 23.74 15.15 8.05
CA GLY A 172 25.05 15.75 8.37
C GLY A 172 24.94 17.14 8.94
N MET A 173 26.08 17.83 9.14
CA MET A 173 26.12 19.22 9.60
C MET A 173 25.69 20.22 8.50
N GLY A 174 24.58 19.91 7.80
CA GLY A 174 24.02 20.79 6.79
C GLY A 174 23.52 22.10 7.39
N LYS A 175 23.64 23.20 6.64
CA LYS A 175 23.04 24.46 7.04
C LYS A 175 21.53 24.35 6.91
N ALA A 176 20.79 24.81 7.92
CA ALA A 176 19.38 25.11 7.78
C ALA A 176 19.24 26.46 7.06
N ILE A 177 18.35 26.52 6.10
CA ILE A 177 17.99 27.75 5.40
C ILE A 177 16.52 28.02 5.73
N SER A 178 16.24 29.24 6.15
CA SER A 178 14.88 29.71 6.41
C SER A 178 14.56 30.92 5.57
N TRP A 179 13.33 31.05 5.18
CA TRP A 179 12.80 32.16 4.40
C TRP A 179 11.64 32.80 5.16
N TYR A 180 11.44 34.08 4.94
CA TYR A 180 10.23 34.75 5.37
C TYR A 180 9.07 34.37 4.45
N GLU A 181 7.85 34.60 4.93
CA GLU A 181 6.63 34.27 4.19
C GLU A 181 6.47 35.05 2.87
N ASN A 182 7.20 36.16 2.72
CA ASN A 182 7.31 36.93 1.46
C ASN A 182 8.40 36.39 0.50
N GLY A 183 9.05 35.26 0.84
CA GLY A 183 10.05 34.60 -0.01
C GLY A 183 11.47 35.17 0.08
N GLN A 184 11.77 36.03 1.05
CA GLN A 184 13.10 36.60 1.27
C GLN A 184 13.87 35.85 2.34
#